data_3c96e99b1d4a25ee2a3116b5152f0603
#
_entry.id   3c96e99b1d4a25ee2a3116b5152f0603
#
_cell.length_a   1.000
_cell.length_b   1.000
_cell.length_c   1.000
_cell.angle_alpha   90.00
_cell.angle_beta   90.00
_cell.angle_gamma   90.00
#
_symmetry.space_group_name_H-M   'P 1'
#
loop_
_entity.id
_entity.type
_entity.pdbx_description
1 polymer ?
#
loop_
_entity_poly.entity_id
_entity_poly.type
_entity_poly.pdbx_seq_one_letter_code
_entity_poly.pdbx_strand_id
1 'polypeptide(L)'
;MTPVSHASHSHALPEPSRESNPLTLAVDCGGGGIKTSLLDLNGFQAAPPQRTAVRYPFSPEDLLEIIESHASQVERFERITLGMPGMIRRGVVVYTPHYIRKAGPHTKLDPELETAWNGLDMESALHARFAVPALVLNDAEVAAAGVVSGEGAELVMTLGTGLGCAFVDGGRLAPHLEISHA
;
A
#
# COMPACT_ATOMS: atom_id res chain seq x y z
N MET A 1 54.21 -53.20 2.00
CA MET A 1 54.02 -51.78 2.22
C MET A 1 53.03 -51.30 1.13
N THR A 2 51.75 -51.16 1.51
CA THR A 2 50.68 -50.69 0.65
C THR A 2 50.39 -49.22 0.99
N PRO A 3 50.29 -48.28 0.03
CA PRO A 3 49.99 -46.88 0.33
C PRO A 3 48.50 -46.68 0.62
N VAL A 4 48.24 -45.99 1.72
CA VAL A 4 46.90 -45.57 2.14
C VAL A 4 46.53 -44.30 1.33
N SER A 5 45.43 -44.39 0.55
CA SER A 5 44.89 -43.26 -0.19
C SER A 5 44.05 -42.40 0.76
N HIS A 6 44.46 -41.15 1.01
CA HIS A 6 43.65 -40.14 1.70
C HIS A 6 42.68 -39.51 0.69
N ALA A 7 41.42 -39.89 0.76
CA ALA A 7 40.34 -39.17 0.07
C ALA A 7 40.04 -37.89 0.82
N SER A 8 40.37 -36.76 0.21
CA SER A 8 40.00 -35.41 0.69
C SER A 8 38.52 -35.17 0.42
N HIS A 9 37.66 -35.27 1.45
CA HIS A 9 36.28 -34.83 1.37
C HIS A 9 36.28 -33.30 1.50
N SER A 10 36.16 -32.62 0.35
CA SER A 10 35.87 -31.21 0.31
C SER A 10 34.39 -31.02 0.75
N HIS A 11 34.19 -30.60 2.00
CA HIS A 11 32.90 -30.08 2.43
C HIS A 11 32.77 -28.68 1.85
N ALA A 12 32.11 -28.58 0.69
CA ALA A 12 31.60 -27.32 0.21
C ALA A 12 30.52 -26.86 1.22
N LEU A 13 30.76 -25.71 1.86
CA LEU A 13 29.74 -25.05 2.68
C LEU A 13 28.52 -24.79 1.79
N PRO A 14 27.29 -25.03 2.25
CA PRO A 14 26.11 -24.67 1.48
C PRO A 14 26.18 -23.17 1.19
N GLU A 15 26.01 -22.80 -0.06
CA GLU A 15 25.85 -21.41 -0.47
C GLU A 15 24.71 -20.80 0.37
N PRO A 16 24.87 -19.58 0.91
CA PRO A 16 23.80 -18.92 1.62
C PRO A 16 22.60 -18.86 0.67
N SER A 17 21.48 -19.48 1.08
CA SER A 17 20.22 -19.34 0.40
C SER A 17 20.03 -17.84 0.13
N ARG A 18 19.82 -17.45 -1.13
CA ARG A 18 19.39 -16.10 -1.48
C ARG A 18 18.11 -15.84 -0.73
N GLU A 19 18.21 -15.21 0.44
CA GLU A 19 17.05 -14.65 1.13
C GLU A 19 16.38 -13.77 0.09
N SER A 20 15.23 -14.20 -0.40
CA SER A 20 14.49 -13.46 -1.39
C SER A 20 14.08 -12.15 -0.75
N ASN A 21 14.70 -11.06 -1.17
CA ASN A 21 14.37 -9.72 -0.69
C ASN A 21 12.89 -9.47 -0.98
N PRO A 22 12.01 -9.38 0.04
CA PRO A 22 10.57 -9.31 -0.22
C PRO A 22 10.21 -8.01 -0.93
N LEU A 23 9.40 -8.14 -1.97
CA LEU A 23 8.90 -7.03 -2.75
C LEU A 23 7.52 -6.60 -2.24
N THR A 24 7.28 -5.30 -2.25
CA THR A 24 6.02 -4.68 -1.86
C THR A 24 5.32 -4.10 -3.08
N LEU A 25 4.10 -4.52 -3.35
CA LEU A 25 3.22 -3.80 -4.27
C LEU A 25 2.64 -2.60 -3.52
N ALA A 26 3.19 -1.42 -3.77
CA ALA A 26 2.74 -0.17 -3.19
C ALA A 26 1.68 0.48 -4.10
N VAL A 27 0.50 0.73 -3.55
CA VAL A 27 -0.65 1.31 -4.26
C VAL A 27 -0.98 2.69 -3.68
N ASP A 28 -1.01 3.70 -4.53
CA ASP A 28 -1.40 5.08 -4.22
C ASP A 28 -2.74 5.39 -4.91
N CYS A 29 -3.78 5.56 -4.09
CA CYS A 29 -5.13 5.84 -4.53
C CYS A 29 -5.43 7.33 -4.44
N GLY A 30 -5.64 7.96 -5.58
CA GLY A 30 -6.10 9.35 -5.66
C GLY A 30 -7.48 9.46 -6.33
N GLY A 31 -8.15 10.61 -6.15
CA GLY A 31 -9.45 10.86 -6.77
C GLY A 31 -9.43 10.85 -8.31
N GLY A 32 -8.28 10.99 -8.95
CA GLY A 32 -8.13 10.99 -10.41
C GLY A 32 -7.38 9.79 -10.97
N GLY A 33 -6.86 8.90 -10.15
CA GLY A 33 -6.11 7.73 -10.64
C GLY A 33 -5.52 6.88 -9.55
N ILE A 34 -5.31 5.61 -9.89
CA ILE A 34 -4.63 4.61 -9.08
C ILE A 34 -3.24 4.40 -9.67
N LYS A 35 -2.21 4.50 -8.82
CA LYS A 35 -0.83 4.24 -9.19
C LYS A 35 -0.31 3.04 -8.41
N THR A 36 0.51 2.22 -9.04
CA THR A 36 1.21 1.13 -8.37
C THR A 36 2.69 1.17 -8.67
N SER A 37 3.49 0.83 -7.67
CA SER A 37 4.93 0.66 -7.78
C SER A 37 5.36 -0.62 -7.09
N LEU A 38 6.22 -1.40 -7.70
CA LEU A 38 6.87 -2.53 -7.05
C LEU A 38 8.15 -2.04 -6.38
N LEU A 39 8.23 -2.18 -5.06
CA LEU A 39 9.33 -1.65 -4.25
C LEU A 39 10.09 -2.76 -3.56
N ASP A 40 11.42 -2.62 -3.47
CA ASP A 40 12.26 -3.44 -2.61
C ASP A 40 12.23 -2.97 -1.14
N LEU A 41 13.00 -3.63 -0.26
CA LEU A 41 13.10 -3.27 1.17
C LEU A 41 13.69 -1.87 1.42
N ASN A 42 14.41 -1.31 0.47
CA ASN A 42 15.02 0.01 0.56
C ASN A 42 14.13 1.10 -0.04
N GLY A 43 12.96 0.73 -0.58
CA GLY A 43 12.04 1.64 -1.23
C GLY A 43 12.39 1.96 -2.69
N PHE A 44 13.38 1.27 -3.28
CA PHE A 44 13.68 1.44 -4.70
C PHE A 44 12.70 0.67 -5.57
N GLN A 45 12.38 1.26 -6.72
CA GLN A 45 11.50 0.65 -7.71
C GLN A 45 12.17 -0.57 -8.36
N ALA A 46 11.53 -1.74 -8.23
CA ALA A 46 11.97 -2.98 -8.84
C ALA A 46 11.35 -3.22 -10.25
N ALA A 47 10.31 -2.46 -10.60
CA ALA A 47 9.67 -2.50 -11.92
C ALA A 47 9.11 -1.11 -12.28
N PRO A 48 8.84 -0.82 -13.58
CA PRO A 48 8.19 0.43 -13.97
C PRO A 48 6.84 0.62 -13.28
N PRO A 49 6.54 1.83 -12.78
CA PRO A 49 5.26 2.11 -12.14
C PRO A 49 4.12 2.10 -13.16
N GLN A 50 2.93 1.75 -12.70
CA GLN A 50 1.73 1.70 -13.51
C GLN A 50 0.72 2.74 -13.02
N ARG A 51 -0.18 3.16 -13.91
CA ARG A 51 -1.23 4.11 -13.60
C ARG A 51 -2.49 3.82 -14.40
N THR A 52 -3.63 3.81 -13.71
CA THR A 52 -4.96 3.77 -14.31
C THR A 52 -5.79 4.95 -13.81
N ALA A 53 -6.47 5.64 -14.73
CA ALA A 53 -7.37 6.72 -14.36
C ALA A 53 -8.64 6.16 -13.70
N VAL A 54 -9.08 6.78 -12.60
CA VAL A 54 -10.37 6.44 -11.96
C VAL A 54 -11.50 6.89 -12.87
N ARG A 55 -12.46 5.99 -13.07
CA ARG A 55 -13.73 6.27 -13.76
C ARG A 55 -14.86 6.18 -12.76
N TYR A 56 -15.68 7.22 -12.68
CA TYR A 56 -16.81 7.28 -11.78
C TYR A 56 -18.10 6.81 -12.46
N PRO A 57 -19.04 6.19 -11.74
CA PRO A 57 -18.96 5.80 -10.34
C PRO A 57 -17.86 4.78 -10.11
N PHE A 58 -17.27 4.74 -8.90
CA PHE A 58 -16.08 3.92 -8.59
C PHE A 58 -16.33 3.08 -7.34
N SER A 59 -16.48 1.79 -7.52
CA SER A 59 -16.75 0.83 -6.46
C SER A 59 -15.46 0.24 -5.84
N PRO A 60 -15.53 -0.41 -4.67
CA PRO A 60 -14.41 -1.19 -4.15
C PRO A 60 -13.92 -2.27 -5.10
N GLU A 61 -14.82 -2.93 -5.83
CA GLU A 61 -14.45 -3.96 -6.80
C GLU A 61 -13.66 -3.37 -7.97
N ASP A 62 -14.06 -2.19 -8.49
CA ASP A 62 -13.27 -1.50 -9.53
C ASP A 62 -11.83 -1.23 -9.08
N LEU A 63 -11.63 -0.86 -7.80
CA LEU A 63 -10.29 -0.69 -7.24
C LEU A 63 -9.52 -2.01 -7.22
N LEU A 64 -10.13 -3.09 -6.73
CA LEU A 64 -9.50 -4.40 -6.67
C LEU A 64 -9.13 -4.93 -8.06
N GLU A 65 -9.99 -4.75 -9.06
CA GLU A 65 -9.74 -5.11 -10.46
C GLU A 65 -8.56 -4.33 -11.06
N ILE A 66 -8.47 -3.03 -10.79
CA ILE A 66 -7.32 -2.22 -11.21
C ILE A 66 -6.03 -2.73 -10.59
N ILE A 67 -6.03 -2.99 -9.27
CA ILE A 67 -4.85 -3.51 -8.57
C ILE A 67 -4.46 -4.87 -9.14
N GLU A 68 -5.42 -5.76 -9.38
CA GLU A 68 -5.17 -7.09 -9.97
C GLU A 68 -4.58 -6.98 -11.38
N SER A 69 -5.12 -6.07 -12.22
CA SER A 69 -4.58 -5.79 -13.54
C SER A 69 -3.12 -5.32 -13.49
N HIS A 70 -2.80 -4.46 -12.52
CA HIS A 70 -1.42 -4.01 -12.32
C HIS A 70 -0.53 -5.12 -11.76
N ALA A 71 -1.03 -5.88 -10.79
CA ALA A 71 -0.31 -7.00 -10.18
C ALA A 71 0.05 -8.10 -11.20
N SER A 72 -0.80 -8.33 -12.19
CA SER A 72 -0.56 -9.31 -13.27
C SER A 72 0.63 -8.96 -14.18
N GLN A 73 1.11 -7.73 -14.13
CA GLN A 73 2.25 -7.25 -14.94
C GLN A 73 3.59 -7.33 -14.20
N VAL A 74 3.58 -7.74 -12.92
CA VAL A 74 4.79 -7.99 -12.14
C VAL A 74 4.94 -9.47 -11.87
N GLU A 75 6.18 -9.93 -11.76
CA GLU A 75 6.47 -11.36 -11.63
C GLU A 75 6.03 -11.91 -10.27
N ARG A 76 6.26 -11.14 -9.19
CA ARG A 76 5.91 -11.50 -7.82
C ARG A 76 5.89 -10.28 -6.90
N PHE A 77 5.23 -10.41 -5.80
CA PHE A 77 5.34 -9.58 -4.60
C PHE A 77 4.91 -10.38 -3.37
N GLU A 78 5.42 -10.07 -2.21
CA GLU A 78 5.18 -10.81 -0.97
C GLU A 78 4.28 -10.04 0.01
N ARG A 79 3.96 -8.79 -0.27
CA ARG A 79 3.06 -7.94 0.52
C ARG A 79 2.52 -6.80 -0.31
N ILE A 80 1.40 -6.22 0.15
CA ILE A 80 0.76 -5.08 -0.50
C ILE A 80 0.54 -3.96 0.52
N THR A 81 0.78 -2.71 0.11
CA THR A 81 0.41 -1.52 0.87
C THR A 81 -0.50 -0.65 0.04
N LEU A 82 -1.55 -0.13 0.64
CA LEU A 82 -2.54 0.72 0.00
C LEU A 82 -2.65 2.04 0.77
N GLY A 83 -2.31 3.15 0.11
CA GLY A 83 -2.61 4.50 0.57
C GLY A 83 -3.88 4.99 -0.11
N MET A 84 -4.90 5.40 0.64
CA MET A 84 -6.15 5.86 0.06
C MET A 84 -6.71 7.12 0.75
N PRO A 85 -7.47 7.95 0.03
CA PRO A 85 -8.00 9.19 0.58
C PRO A 85 -9.12 8.93 1.59
N GLY A 86 -9.12 9.69 2.67
CA GLY A 86 -10.15 9.66 3.68
C GLY A 86 -9.72 9.01 5.00
N MET A 87 -10.69 8.71 5.84
CA MET A 87 -10.44 8.16 7.17
C MET A 87 -10.32 6.64 7.11
N ILE A 88 -9.12 6.15 7.40
CA ILE A 88 -8.83 4.71 7.49
C ILE A 88 -8.49 4.38 8.94
N ARG A 89 -9.05 3.30 9.46
CA ARG A 89 -8.74 2.82 10.80
C ARG A 89 -8.55 1.32 10.82
N ARG A 90 -7.32 0.88 11.11
CA ARG A 90 -6.98 -0.55 11.19
C ARG A 90 -7.42 -1.32 9.94
N GLY A 91 -7.11 -0.79 8.77
CA GLY A 91 -7.47 -1.40 7.49
C GLY A 91 -8.92 -1.21 7.05
N VAL A 92 -9.79 -0.66 7.92
CA VAL A 92 -11.20 -0.39 7.62
C VAL A 92 -11.38 1.02 7.07
N VAL A 93 -12.08 1.13 5.95
CA VAL A 93 -12.50 2.41 5.35
C VAL A 93 -13.65 2.96 6.17
N VAL A 94 -13.38 3.94 7.04
CA VAL A 94 -14.44 4.61 7.80
C VAL A 94 -15.22 5.57 6.91
N TYR A 95 -14.49 6.30 6.05
CA TYR A 95 -15.06 7.25 5.12
C TYR A 95 -14.05 7.58 4.01
N THR A 96 -14.51 7.66 2.75
CA THR A 96 -13.69 8.10 1.61
C THR A 96 -14.43 9.19 0.81
N PRO A 97 -14.02 10.47 0.88
CA PRO A 97 -14.79 11.60 0.34
C PRO A 97 -14.89 11.61 -1.19
N HIS A 98 -13.98 10.93 -1.87
CA HIS A 98 -13.93 10.92 -3.34
C HIS A 98 -14.75 9.80 -3.95
N TYR A 99 -14.66 8.58 -3.39
CA TYR A 99 -15.20 7.38 -4.03
C TYR A 99 -16.68 7.14 -3.79
N ILE A 100 -17.26 7.79 -2.79
CA ILE A 100 -18.71 7.73 -2.49
C ILE A 100 -19.54 8.71 -3.35
N ARG A 101 -19.00 9.20 -4.46
CA ARG A 101 -19.62 10.24 -5.29
C ARG A 101 -19.89 9.75 -6.71
N LYS A 102 -20.98 10.25 -7.30
CA LYS A 102 -21.46 9.79 -8.62
C LYS A 102 -20.50 10.06 -9.78
N ALA A 103 -19.79 11.19 -9.74
CA ALA A 103 -18.94 11.63 -10.85
C ALA A 103 -17.62 12.25 -10.37
N GLY A 104 -17.13 11.83 -9.19
CA GLY A 104 -15.88 12.30 -8.62
C GLY A 104 -16.01 13.42 -7.59
N PRO A 105 -14.88 14.01 -7.16
CA PRO A 105 -14.84 15.01 -6.11
C PRO A 105 -15.84 16.17 -6.33
N HIS A 106 -16.44 16.66 -5.23
CA HIS A 106 -17.40 17.77 -5.23
C HIS A 106 -18.74 17.54 -5.95
N THR A 107 -19.01 16.31 -6.40
CA THR A 107 -20.33 15.95 -6.97
C THR A 107 -21.27 15.37 -5.90
N LYS A 108 -22.49 15.01 -6.29
CA LYS A 108 -23.49 14.43 -5.37
C LYS A 108 -23.02 13.09 -4.83
N LEU A 109 -23.35 12.83 -3.55
CA LEU A 109 -23.17 11.53 -2.93
C LEU A 109 -23.99 10.47 -3.65
N ASP A 110 -23.46 9.26 -3.67
CA ASP A 110 -24.14 8.06 -4.11
C ASP A 110 -24.36 7.14 -2.91
N PRO A 111 -25.60 6.91 -2.46
CA PRO A 111 -25.86 6.09 -1.27
C PRO A 111 -25.43 4.62 -1.43
N GLU A 112 -25.40 4.08 -2.65
CA GLU A 112 -24.94 2.71 -2.91
C GLU A 112 -23.43 2.63 -2.74
N LEU A 113 -22.69 3.59 -3.29
CA LEU A 113 -21.24 3.69 -3.08
C LEU A 113 -20.88 3.98 -1.63
N GLU A 114 -21.65 4.86 -0.96
CA GLU A 114 -21.45 5.13 0.46
C GLU A 114 -21.60 3.84 1.30
N THR A 115 -22.61 3.04 1.00
CA THR A 115 -22.81 1.74 1.66
C THR A 115 -21.70 0.74 1.32
N ALA A 116 -21.21 0.73 0.07
CA ALA A 116 -20.17 -0.20 -0.36
C ALA A 116 -18.79 0.12 0.21
N TRP A 117 -18.47 1.41 0.39
CA TRP A 117 -17.17 1.86 0.87
C TRP A 117 -17.08 1.95 2.39
N ASN A 118 -18.11 2.52 3.04
CA ASN A 118 -18.05 2.79 4.48
C ASN A 118 -18.19 1.50 5.29
N GLY A 119 -17.22 1.26 6.16
CA GLY A 119 -17.13 0.04 6.97
C GLY A 119 -16.47 -1.14 6.27
N LEU A 120 -16.02 -0.99 5.01
CA LEU A 120 -15.31 -2.05 4.30
C LEU A 120 -13.94 -2.30 4.95
N ASP A 121 -13.68 -3.53 5.35
CA ASP A 121 -12.34 -4.01 5.73
C ASP A 121 -11.53 -4.26 4.44
N MET A 122 -10.87 -3.20 3.98
CA MET A 122 -10.09 -3.23 2.75
C MET A 122 -8.82 -4.06 2.91
N GLU A 123 -8.25 -4.12 4.11
CA GLU A 123 -7.08 -4.96 4.38
C GLU A 123 -7.42 -6.43 4.23
N SER A 124 -8.54 -6.88 4.80
CA SER A 124 -9.05 -8.24 4.60
C SER A 124 -9.43 -8.53 3.13
N ALA A 125 -10.02 -7.56 2.42
CA ALA A 125 -10.36 -7.71 1.01
C ALA A 125 -9.12 -7.90 0.13
N LEU A 126 -8.06 -7.12 0.35
CA LEU A 126 -6.78 -7.27 -0.35
C LEU A 126 -6.13 -8.62 -0.01
N HIS A 127 -6.10 -8.99 1.28
CA HIS A 127 -5.55 -10.28 1.67
C HIS A 127 -6.30 -11.46 1.02
N ALA A 128 -7.62 -11.39 0.96
CA ALA A 128 -8.44 -12.42 0.33
C ALA A 128 -8.18 -12.52 -1.19
N ARG A 129 -7.97 -11.38 -1.87
CA ARG A 129 -7.75 -11.32 -3.32
C ARG A 129 -6.34 -11.78 -3.72
N PHE A 130 -5.31 -11.39 -2.97
CA PHE A 130 -3.91 -11.56 -3.37
C PHE A 130 -3.14 -12.60 -2.55
N ALA A 131 -3.72 -13.14 -1.48
CA ALA A 131 -3.13 -14.13 -0.57
C ALA A 131 -1.77 -13.71 0.03
N VAL A 132 -1.54 -12.39 0.17
CA VAL A 132 -0.34 -11.81 0.80
C VAL A 132 -0.76 -10.91 1.96
N PRO A 133 0.14 -10.62 2.93
CA PRO A 133 -0.10 -9.59 3.94
C PRO A 133 -0.42 -8.24 3.30
N ALA A 134 -1.45 -7.56 3.82
CA ALA A 134 -1.88 -6.25 3.36
C ALA A 134 -1.79 -5.23 4.49
N LEU A 135 -1.52 -3.97 4.13
CA LEU A 135 -1.57 -2.82 5.03
C LEU A 135 -2.29 -1.68 4.31
N VAL A 136 -3.34 -1.15 4.94
CA VAL A 136 -4.14 -0.06 4.38
C VAL A 136 -4.10 1.15 5.31
N LEU A 137 -3.65 2.28 4.79
CA LEU A 137 -3.46 3.54 5.49
C LEU A 137 -4.11 4.69 4.73
N ASN A 138 -4.23 5.84 5.40
CA ASN A 138 -4.50 7.09 4.69
C ASN A 138 -3.29 7.49 3.82
N ASP A 139 -3.54 8.19 2.71
CA ASP A 139 -2.52 8.64 1.76
C ASP A 139 -1.45 9.56 2.40
N ALA A 140 -1.84 10.43 3.33
CA ALA A 140 -0.90 11.26 4.08
C ALA A 140 -0.05 10.44 5.08
N GLU A 141 -0.60 9.37 5.66
CA GLU A 141 0.16 8.46 6.53
C GLU A 141 1.23 7.69 5.74
N VAL A 142 0.89 7.24 4.53
CA VAL A 142 1.87 6.60 3.62
C VAL A 142 2.97 7.59 3.23
N ALA A 143 2.61 8.84 2.88
CA ALA A 143 3.57 9.87 2.56
C ALA A 143 4.48 10.19 3.76
N ALA A 144 3.92 10.25 4.97
CA ALA A 144 4.69 10.49 6.20
C ALA A 144 5.74 9.41 6.42
N ALA A 145 5.41 8.14 6.22
CA ALA A 145 6.34 7.03 6.40
C ALA A 145 7.62 7.15 5.54
N GLY A 146 7.55 7.89 4.43
CA GLY A 146 8.69 8.13 3.53
C GLY A 146 9.58 9.33 3.89
N VAL A 147 9.16 10.19 4.85
CA VAL A 147 9.85 11.48 5.10
C VAL A 147 10.17 11.76 6.56
N VAL A 148 9.55 11.03 7.51
CA VAL A 148 9.81 11.23 8.94
C VAL A 148 11.21 10.75 9.32
N SER A 149 11.81 11.46 10.28
CA SER A 149 13.11 11.06 10.87
C SER A 149 12.97 9.90 11.85
N GLY A 150 11.80 9.74 12.44
CA GLY A 150 11.51 8.78 13.51
C GLY A 150 11.92 9.27 14.90
N GLU A 151 12.30 10.53 15.06
CA GLU A 151 12.71 11.11 16.33
C GLU A 151 11.71 12.15 16.83
N GLY A 152 11.20 11.94 18.07
CA GLY A 152 10.25 12.87 18.70
C GLY A 152 8.90 12.93 18.00
N ALA A 153 8.19 14.04 18.16
CA ALA A 153 6.88 14.29 17.58
C ALA A 153 7.01 15.04 16.24
N GLU A 154 6.47 14.45 15.16
CA GLU A 154 6.53 14.99 13.81
C GLU A 154 5.12 15.11 13.24
N LEU A 155 4.81 16.24 12.61
CA LEU A 155 3.58 16.45 11.83
C LEU A 155 3.94 16.56 10.36
N VAL A 156 3.45 15.65 9.55
CA VAL A 156 3.57 15.70 8.09
C VAL A 156 2.27 16.21 7.51
N MET A 157 2.35 17.18 6.62
CA MET A 157 1.21 17.76 5.92
C MET A 157 1.40 17.59 4.42
N THR A 158 0.39 17.04 3.75
CA THR A 158 0.34 16.91 2.29
C THR A 158 -0.62 17.94 1.72
N LEU A 159 -0.17 18.66 0.70
CA LEU A 159 -0.96 19.68 -0.01
C LEU A 159 -1.23 19.19 -1.43
N GLY A 160 -2.50 18.98 -1.75
CA GLY A 160 -2.96 18.54 -3.07
C GLY A 160 -4.34 19.10 -3.37
N THR A 161 -5.28 18.24 -3.80
CA THR A 161 -6.71 18.60 -3.93
C THR A 161 -7.34 18.92 -2.57
N GLY A 162 -6.74 18.46 -1.48
CA GLY A 162 -7.08 18.72 -0.10
C GLY A 162 -5.83 18.84 0.76
N LEU A 163 -6.03 19.01 2.06
CA LEU A 163 -5.01 19.00 3.08
C LEU A 163 -5.04 17.63 3.77
N GLY A 164 -4.01 16.81 3.57
CA GLY A 164 -3.80 15.61 4.36
C GLY A 164 -2.83 15.87 5.51
N CYS A 165 -2.94 15.11 6.59
CA CYS A 165 -1.99 15.18 7.69
C CYS A 165 -1.75 13.80 8.31
N ALA A 166 -0.52 13.60 8.79
CA ALA A 166 -0.15 12.45 9.59
C ALA A 166 0.70 12.92 10.77
N PHE A 167 0.40 12.41 11.95
CA PHE A 167 1.16 12.65 13.16
C PHE A 167 1.95 11.40 13.51
N VAL A 168 3.23 11.59 13.79
CA VAL A 168 4.18 10.52 14.14
C VAL A 168 4.85 10.88 15.45
N ASP A 169 4.96 9.94 16.36
CA ASP A 169 5.68 10.09 17.63
C ASP A 169 6.67 8.93 17.82
N GLY A 170 7.95 9.27 17.93
CA GLY A 170 9.02 8.28 18.06
C GLY A 170 9.03 7.25 16.92
N GLY A 171 8.80 7.68 15.69
CA GLY A 171 8.74 6.82 14.50
C GLY A 171 7.48 5.96 14.37
N ARG A 172 6.45 6.18 15.21
CA ARG A 172 5.18 5.44 15.19
C ARG A 172 4.05 6.36 14.75
N LEU A 173 3.27 5.94 13.77
CA LEU A 173 2.05 6.65 13.39
C LEU A 173 1.09 6.71 14.58
N ALA A 174 0.66 7.92 14.92
CA ALA A 174 -0.44 8.13 15.85
C ALA A 174 -1.77 7.79 15.16
N PRO A 175 -2.86 7.59 15.93
CA PRO A 175 -4.18 7.42 15.32
C PRO A 175 -4.50 8.57 14.37
N HIS A 176 -4.94 8.24 13.15
CA HIS A 176 -5.24 9.22 12.11
C HIS A 176 -6.24 10.28 12.58
N LEU A 177 -5.89 11.54 12.33
CA LEU A 177 -6.73 12.71 12.56
C LEU A 177 -7.11 13.30 11.20
N GLU A 178 -8.37 13.18 10.83
CA GLU A 178 -8.90 13.83 9.62
C GLU A 178 -9.25 15.29 9.93
N ILE A 179 -8.34 16.21 9.62
CA ILE A 179 -8.53 17.65 9.87
C ILE A 179 -8.92 18.43 8.61
N SER A 180 -8.96 17.79 7.45
CA SER A 180 -9.27 18.45 6.17
C SER A 180 -10.73 18.85 6.02
N HIS A 181 -11.60 18.39 6.92
CA HIS A 181 -13.04 18.63 6.92
C HIS A 181 -13.52 19.34 8.20
N ALA A 182 -12.60 19.96 8.96
CA ALA A 182 -12.95 20.75 10.14
C ALA A 182 -13.46 22.16 9.76
#